data_40e0332c943fca517b08f6b7cc64021b
#
_entry.id   40e0332c943fca517b08f6b7cc64021b
#
_cell.length_a   1.000
_cell.length_b   1.000
_cell.length_c   1.000
_cell.angle_alpha   90.00
_cell.angle_beta   90.00
_cell.angle_gamma   90.00
#
_symmetry.space_group_name_H-M   'P 1'
#
loop_
_entity.id
_entity.type
_entity.pdbx_description
1 polymer ?
#
loop_
_entity_poly.entity_id
_entity_poly.type
_entity_poly.pdbx_seq_one_letter_code
_entity_poly.pdbx_strand_id
1 'polypeptide(L)'
;MGPDKIMIIRHAEKPTSVTPGGVDETGAADKHSLTVRGWQRAGALVTFFAAPVRSGIIKPDTIVASVRSESGGEDDEERTGRRAQQTIAPLQARLDSTYWDDIAVGSEDVLVQRLKAHAGIFLVAWTHKRIHNIVAGFVEFLAPEWDGTRFDAVWILDRSPDHGYRFSILNQDLLAGDRPA
;
A
#
# COMPACT_ATOMS: atom_id res chain seq x y z
N MET A 1 -5.57 14.64 17.54
CA MET A 1 -5.81 13.18 17.64
C MET A 1 -5.38 12.64 16.28
N GLY A 2 -4.66 11.56 16.15
CA GLY A 2 -4.16 11.04 14.88
C GLY A 2 -4.33 9.53 14.83
N PRO A 3 -3.90 8.83 13.75
CA PRO A 3 -4.04 7.39 13.63
C PRO A 3 -3.28 6.65 14.73
N ASP A 4 -3.82 5.53 15.19
CA ASP A 4 -3.16 4.68 16.18
C ASP A 4 -2.07 3.82 15.52
N LYS A 5 -2.33 3.41 14.28
CA LYS A 5 -1.40 2.67 13.43
C LYS A 5 -1.63 2.97 11.96
N ILE A 6 -0.54 3.12 11.21
CA ILE A 6 -0.57 3.15 9.75
C ILE A 6 0.31 2.02 9.23
N MET A 7 -0.26 1.13 8.44
CA MET A 7 0.44 0.09 7.69
C MET A 7 0.48 0.51 6.24
N ILE A 8 1.66 0.58 5.64
CA ILE A 8 1.83 1.05 4.27
C ILE A 8 2.42 -0.08 3.45
N ILE A 9 1.79 -0.40 2.34
CA ILE A 9 2.28 -1.37 1.36
C ILE A 9 2.44 -0.70 0.00
N ARG A 10 3.38 -1.21 -0.77
CA ARG A 10 3.43 -0.94 -2.20
C ARG A 10 2.32 -1.70 -2.91
N HIS A 11 1.80 -1.18 -4.04
CA HIS A 11 1.01 -2.01 -4.95
C HIS A 11 1.74 -3.30 -5.30
N ALA A 12 1.02 -4.38 -5.57
CA ALA A 12 1.58 -5.69 -5.91
C ALA A 12 2.31 -5.69 -7.27
N GLU A 13 2.85 -6.83 -7.66
CA GLU A 13 3.75 -6.98 -8.81
C GLU A 13 3.12 -6.49 -10.12
N LYS A 14 3.88 -5.67 -10.82
CA LYS A 14 3.54 -5.09 -12.12
C LYS A 14 4.37 -5.72 -13.24
N PRO A 15 3.94 -5.60 -14.51
CA PRO A 15 4.77 -5.93 -15.65
C PRO A 15 6.10 -5.16 -15.63
N THR A 16 7.15 -5.83 -16.06
CA THR A 16 8.51 -5.29 -16.26
C THR A 16 9.05 -5.80 -17.60
N SER A 17 10.24 -5.37 -17.99
CA SER A 17 10.92 -5.90 -19.19
C SER A 17 11.20 -7.40 -19.13
N VAL A 18 11.35 -7.94 -17.92
CA VAL A 18 11.63 -9.37 -17.68
C VAL A 18 10.41 -10.17 -17.22
N THR A 19 9.36 -9.51 -16.78
CA THR A 19 8.09 -10.13 -16.36
C THR A 19 6.95 -9.46 -17.11
N PRO A 20 6.70 -9.81 -18.37
CA PRO A 20 5.60 -9.27 -19.16
C PRO A 20 4.25 -9.81 -18.65
N GLY A 21 3.16 -9.21 -19.11
CA GLY A 21 1.83 -9.76 -18.93
C GLY A 21 1.12 -9.30 -17.65
N GLY A 22 0.72 -8.02 -17.62
CA GLY A 22 -0.36 -7.59 -16.73
C GLY A 22 -1.70 -8.13 -17.22
N VAL A 23 -2.60 -8.40 -16.28
CA VAL A 23 -3.97 -8.83 -16.58
C VAL A 23 -4.94 -8.00 -15.73
N ASP A 24 -6.06 -7.63 -16.31
CA ASP A 24 -7.12 -6.94 -15.59
C ASP A 24 -7.98 -7.90 -14.74
N GLU A 25 -9.02 -7.38 -14.14
CA GLU A 25 -9.94 -8.11 -13.27
C GLU A 25 -10.73 -9.22 -14.01
N THR A 26 -10.80 -9.13 -15.35
CA THR A 26 -11.46 -10.14 -16.20
C THR A 26 -10.49 -11.20 -16.72
N GLY A 27 -9.18 -11.02 -16.50
CA GLY A 27 -8.12 -11.86 -17.04
C GLY A 27 -7.64 -11.43 -18.44
N ALA A 28 -8.16 -10.32 -18.99
CA ALA A 28 -7.70 -9.77 -20.25
C ALA A 28 -6.32 -9.10 -20.08
N ALA A 29 -5.49 -9.15 -21.13
CA ALA A 29 -4.17 -8.54 -21.09
C ALA A 29 -4.26 -7.01 -20.94
N ASP A 30 -3.58 -6.48 -19.94
CA ASP A 30 -3.51 -5.04 -19.67
C ASP A 30 -2.16 -4.67 -19.02
N LYS A 31 -1.32 -3.92 -19.74
CA LYS A 31 0.00 -3.50 -19.26
C LYS A 31 -0.04 -2.60 -18.00
N HIS A 32 -1.17 -1.97 -17.72
CA HIS A 32 -1.35 -1.08 -16.56
C HIS A 32 -1.88 -1.80 -15.31
N SER A 33 -2.26 -3.06 -15.45
CA SER A 33 -2.75 -3.91 -14.36
C SER A 33 -1.63 -4.70 -13.69
N LEU A 34 -1.99 -5.44 -12.64
CA LEU A 34 -1.10 -6.37 -11.94
C LEU A 34 -0.72 -7.56 -12.84
N THR A 35 0.43 -8.16 -12.58
CA THR A 35 0.75 -9.48 -13.12
C THR A 35 -0.07 -10.56 -12.41
N VAL A 36 -0.08 -11.80 -12.94
CA VAL A 36 -0.68 -12.94 -12.25
C VAL A 36 -0.10 -13.09 -10.83
N ARG A 37 1.22 -12.91 -10.66
CA ARG A 37 1.84 -12.92 -9.34
C ARG A 37 1.32 -11.79 -8.44
N GLY A 38 1.10 -10.60 -9.01
CA GLY A 38 0.50 -9.49 -8.27
C GLY A 38 -0.91 -9.79 -7.77
N TRP A 39 -1.72 -10.48 -8.57
CA TRP A 39 -3.05 -10.95 -8.16
C TRP A 39 -2.98 -12.04 -7.09
N GLN A 40 -1.99 -12.94 -7.16
CA GLN A 40 -1.74 -13.92 -6.10
C GLN A 40 -1.40 -13.21 -4.78
N ARG A 41 -0.55 -12.17 -4.80
CA ARG A 41 -0.26 -11.36 -3.62
C ARG A 41 -1.51 -10.65 -3.11
N ALA A 42 -2.28 -10.00 -3.97
CA ALA A 42 -3.54 -9.35 -3.58
C ALA A 42 -4.49 -10.33 -2.87
N GLY A 43 -4.61 -11.56 -3.36
CA GLY A 43 -5.38 -12.63 -2.70
C GLY A 43 -4.80 -13.04 -1.34
N ALA A 44 -3.46 -13.19 -1.23
CA ALA A 44 -2.79 -13.56 0.02
C ALA A 44 -2.91 -12.46 1.11
N LEU A 45 -2.91 -11.19 0.71
CA LEU A 45 -3.11 -10.05 1.61
C LEU A 45 -4.48 -10.09 2.32
N VAL A 46 -5.47 -10.77 1.75
CA VAL A 46 -6.78 -10.96 2.40
C VAL A 46 -6.61 -11.64 3.76
N THR A 47 -5.97 -12.80 3.80
CA THR A 47 -5.75 -13.52 5.06
C THR A 47 -4.79 -12.75 5.96
N PHE A 48 -3.76 -12.13 5.39
CA PHE A 48 -2.74 -11.41 6.12
C PHE A 48 -3.29 -10.24 6.93
N PHE A 49 -4.26 -9.50 6.40
CA PHE A 49 -4.85 -8.33 7.08
C PHE A 49 -6.23 -8.59 7.69
N ALA A 50 -7.04 -9.52 7.15
CA ALA A 50 -8.36 -9.78 7.69
C ALA A 50 -8.36 -10.67 8.93
N ALA A 51 -7.36 -11.58 9.04
CA ALA A 51 -7.20 -12.48 10.18
C ALA A 51 -5.72 -12.54 10.59
N PRO A 52 -5.15 -11.41 11.04
CA PRO A 52 -3.72 -11.31 11.28
C PRO A 52 -3.29 -12.21 12.45
N VAL A 53 -2.30 -13.05 12.18
CA VAL A 53 -1.62 -13.88 13.20
C VAL A 53 -0.21 -13.38 13.48
N ARG A 54 0.29 -12.45 12.67
CA ARG A 54 1.64 -11.92 12.77
C ARG A 54 1.68 -10.70 13.68
N SER A 55 2.61 -10.70 14.63
CA SER A 55 2.85 -9.54 15.50
C SER A 55 3.11 -8.27 14.67
N GLY A 56 2.54 -7.16 15.07
CA GLY A 56 2.65 -5.87 14.37
C GLY A 56 1.58 -5.64 13.28
N ILE A 57 0.92 -6.68 12.79
CA ILE A 57 -0.20 -6.55 11.85
C ILE A 57 -1.53 -6.56 12.61
N ILE A 58 -2.39 -5.62 12.27
CA ILE A 58 -3.73 -5.50 12.85
C ILE A 58 -4.74 -5.31 11.71
N LYS A 59 -5.94 -5.83 11.87
CA LYS A 59 -7.03 -5.61 10.91
C LYS A 59 -7.29 -4.10 10.75
N PRO A 60 -7.26 -3.54 9.53
CA PRO A 60 -7.49 -2.12 9.32
C PRO A 60 -8.97 -1.74 9.47
N ASP A 61 -9.22 -0.57 10.07
CA ASP A 61 -10.53 0.08 10.10
C ASP A 61 -10.79 0.82 8.80
N THR A 62 -9.73 1.38 8.22
CA THR A 62 -9.76 2.13 6.96
C THR A 62 -8.70 1.63 6.01
N ILE A 63 -9.10 1.38 4.77
CA ILE A 63 -8.22 1.04 3.65
C ILE A 63 -8.13 2.26 2.73
N VAL A 64 -6.91 2.60 2.33
CA VAL A 64 -6.63 3.72 1.42
C VAL A 64 -5.90 3.18 0.20
N ALA A 65 -6.35 3.53 -0.98
CA ALA A 65 -5.62 3.27 -2.22
C ALA A 65 -5.52 4.53 -3.06
N SER A 66 -4.34 4.77 -3.64
CA SER A 66 -4.17 5.90 -4.54
C SER A 66 -5.06 5.78 -5.78
N VAL A 67 -5.48 6.93 -6.29
CA VAL A 67 -6.11 7.02 -7.61
C VAL A 67 -5.16 7.65 -8.62
N ARG A 68 -5.57 7.65 -9.89
CA ARG A 68 -4.82 8.28 -10.97
C ARG A 68 -4.68 9.78 -10.71
N SER A 69 -3.49 10.32 -11.00
CA SER A 69 -3.28 11.76 -11.06
C SER A 69 -3.80 12.30 -12.40
N GLU A 70 -4.61 13.35 -12.37
CA GLU A 70 -5.11 14.04 -13.58
C GLU A 70 -3.99 14.73 -14.37
N SER A 71 -2.90 15.11 -13.71
CA SER A 71 -1.75 15.83 -14.30
C SER A 71 -0.71 14.92 -14.98
N GLY A 72 -0.96 13.63 -15.09
CA GLY A 72 -0.03 12.63 -15.64
C GLY A 72 -0.25 12.31 -17.10
N GLY A 73 0.84 12.17 -17.88
CA GLY A 73 0.79 11.61 -19.23
C GLY A 73 0.38 10.13 -19.22
N GLU A 74 -0.07 9.60 -20.37
CA GLU A 74 -0.57 8.22 -20.48
C GLU A 74 0.47 7.15 -20.16
N ASP A 75 1.76 7.46 -20.29
CA ASP A 75 2.87 6.52 -20.08
C ASP A 75 3.47 6.53 -18.68
N ASP A 76 2.97 7.37 -17.77
CA ASP A 76 3.50 7.46 -16.42
C ASP A 76 2.87 6.40 -15.51
N GLU A 77 3.51 5.23 -15.44
CA GLU A 77 3.10 4.10 -14.59
C GLU A 77 2.88 4.47 -13.12
N GLU A 78 3.52 5.55 -12.65
CA GLU A 78 3.43 5.98 -11.26
C GLU A 78 2.13 6.69 -10.94
N ARG A 79 1.46 7.21 -11.96
CA ARG A 79 0.28 8.06 -11.82
C ARG A 79 -1.04 7.34 -11.99
N THR A 80 -1.04 6.04 -12.32
CA THR A 80 -2.29 5.35 -12.62
C THR A 80 -3.15 5.03 -11.39
N GLY A 81 -2.57 4.90 -10.21
CA GLY A 81 -3.29 4.48 -9.00
C GLY A 81 -3.98 3.09 -9.08
N ARG A 82 -4.30 2.64 -10.30
CA ARG A 82 -5.04 1.39 -10.55
C ARG A 82 -4.45 0.18 -9.86
N ARG A 83 -3.12 0.01 -9.90
CA ARG A 83 -2.47 -1.14 -9.26
C ARG A 83 -2.62 -1.13 -7.75
N ALA A 84 -2.64 0.04 -7.11
CA ALA A 84 -2.90 0.14 -5.69
C ALA A 84 -4.33 -0.31 -5.37
N GLN A 85 -5.31 0.12 -6.15
CA GLN A 85 -6.71 -0.31 -6.02
C GLN A 85 -6.84 -1.82 -6.26
N GLN A 86 -6.25 -2.37 -7.33
CA GLN A 86 -6.25 -3.81 -7.62
C GLN A 86 -5.61 -4.64 -6.49
N THR A 87 -4.54 -4.13 -5.89
CA THR A 87 -3.83 -4.80 -4.80
C THR A 87 -4.73 -5.02 -3.58
N ILE A 88 -5.58 -4.06 -3.27
CA ILE A 88 -6.43 -4.14 -2.07
C ILE A 88 -7.87 -4.54 -2.38
N ALA A 89 -8.29 -4.62 -3.63
CA ALA A 89 -9.67 -4.92 -4.00
C ALA A 89 -10.20 -6.25 -3.39
N PRO A 90 -9.44 -7.37 -3.39
CA PRO A 90 -9.90 -8.59 -2.73
C PRO A 90 -10.06 -8.42 -1.21
N LEU A 91 -9.18 -7.66 -0.56
CA LEU A 91 -9.27 -7.38 0.87
C LEU A 91 -10.45 -6.45 1.18
N GLN A 92 -10.63 -5.40 0.41
CA GLN A 92 -11.75 -4.46 0.55
C GLN A 92 -13.09 -5.18 0.40
N ALA A 93 -13.22 -6.09 -0.57
CA ALA A 93 -14.42 -6.92 -0.75
C ALA A 93 -14.67 -7.87 0.44
N ARG A 94 -13.65 -8.22 1.21
CA ARG A 94 -13.73 -9.14 2.37
C ARG A 94 -14.02 -8.44 3.68
N LEU A 95 -13.57 -7.18 3.81
CA LEU A 95 -13.68 -6.40 5.04
C LEU A 95 -14.80 -5.35 4.91
N ASP A 96 -15.53 -5.16 6.01
CA ASP A 96 -16.44 -4.02 6.19
C ASP A 96 -15.63 -2.83 6.76
N SER A 97 -14.61 -2.41 6.02
CA SER A 97 -13.75 -1.29 6.37
C SER A 97 -14.12 -0.05 5.54
N THR A 98 -13.93 1.13 6.12
CA THR A 98 -14.02 2.39 5.35
C THR A 98 -13.00 2.36 4.22
N TYR A 99 -13.38 2.83 3.03
CA TYR A 99 -12.51 2.87 1.86
C TYR A 99 -12.32 4.29 1.35
N TRP A 100 -11.07 4.74 1.21
CA TRP A 100 -10.69 6.00 0.60
C TRP A 100 -9.95 5.73 -0.71
N ASP A 101 -10.56 6.11 -1.81
CA ASP A 101 -10.04 5.99 -3.17
C ASP A 101 -10.19 7.29 -3.98
N ASP A 102 -10.03 8.41 -3.28
CA ASP A 102 -10.23 9.76 -3.82
C ASP A 102 -8.96 10.63 -3.76
N ILE A 103 -7.81 10.09 -3.33
CA ILE A 103 -6.55 10.83 -3.22
C ILE A 103 -5.58 10.37 -4.31
N ALA A 104 -5.17 11.30 -5.16
CA ALA A 104 -4.29 11.01 -6.27
C ALA A 104 -2.82 10.85 -5.86
N VAL A 105 -2.08 10.03 -6.60
CA VAL A 105 -0.62 10.00 -6.53
C VAL A 105 -0.08 11.41 -6.82
N GLY A 106 0.85 11.89 -5.98
CA GLY A 106 1.36 13.26 -6.03
C GLY A 106 0.70 14.20 -5.02
N SER A 107 -0.38 13.76 -4.35
CA SER A 107 -1.08 14.49 -3.29
C SER A 107 -0.85 13.84 -1.91
N GLU A 108 0.39 13.39 -1.64
CA GLU A 108 0.73 12.72 -0.39
C GLU A 108 0.58 13.64 0.83
N ASP A 109 0.75 14.95 0.65
CA ASP A 109 0.50 15.97 1.68
C ASP A 109 -0.98 16.00 2.09
N VAL A 110 -1.89 15.92 1.13
CA VAL A 110 -3.35 15.83 1.39
C VAL A 110 -3.66 14.53 2.13
N LEU A 111 -3.07 13.40 1.71
CA LEU A 111 -3.23 12.13 2.42
C LEU A 111 -2.76 12.22 3.87
N VAL A 112 -1.55 12.77 4.10
CA VAL A 112 -0.97 12.93 5.44
C VAL A 112 -1.88 13.79 6.33
N GLN A 113 -2.38 14.91 5.82
CA GLN A 113 -3.30 15.78 6.57
C GLN A 113 -4.59 15.05 6.93
N ARG A 114 -5.16 14.31 5.98
CA ARG A 114 -6.38 13.52 6.21
C ARG A 114 -6.15 12.40 7.23
N LEU A 115 -5.05 11.67 7.15
CA LEU A 115 -4.67 10.66 8.13
C LEU A 115 -4.53 11.28 9.54
N LYS A 116 -3.83 12.42 9.66
CA LYS A 116 -3.65 13.11 10.95
C LYS A 116 -4.97 13.58 11.59
N ALA A 117 -5.99 13.81 10.79
CA ALA A 117 -7.32 14.24 11.27
C ALA A 117 -8.18 13.08 11.79
N HIS A 118 -7.79 11.82 11.56
CA HIS A 118 -8.59 10.64 11.90
C HIS A 118 -7.84 9.72 12.86
N ALA A 119 -8.56 9.12 13.80
CA ALA A 119 -8.07 8.04 14.66
C ALA A 119 -8.31 6.68 13.98
N GLY A 120 -7.69 5.63 14.53
CA GLY A 120 -7.91 4.25 14.09
C GLY A 120 -6.72 3.64 13.36
N ILE A 121 -6.94 2.51 12.73
CA ILE A 121 -5.94 1.67 12.08
C ILE A 121 -6.11 1.75 10.56
N PHE A 122 -5.05 2.19 9.88
CA PHE A 122 -5.05 2.43 8.45
C PHE A 122 -4.17 1.42 7.71
N LEU A 123 -4.65 0.95 6.56
CA LEU A 123 -3.84 0.30 5.54
C LEU A 123 -3.79 1.18 4.31
N VAL A 124 -2.60 1.58 3.89
CA VAL A 124 -2.37 2.44 2.73
C VAL A 124 -1.64 1.66 1.65
N ALA A 125 -2.25 1.49 0.48
CA ALA A 125 -1.62 0.94 -0.71
C ALA A 125 -1.21 2.07 -1.65
N TRP A 126 0.09 2.18 -1.95
CA TRP A 126 0.63 3.33 -2.68
C TRP A 126 1.72 2.95 -3.68
N THR A 127 2.21 3.93 -4.44
CA THR A 127 3.40 3.75 -5.28
C THR A 127 4.68 3.90 -4.45
N HIS A 128 5.64 2.99 -4.64
CA HIS A 128 6.87 2.93 -3.84
C HIS A 128 7.67 4.23 -3.84
N LYS A 129 7.73 4.95 -4.95
CA LYS A 129 8.48 6.22 -5.08
C LYS A 129 7.90 7.37 -4.24
N ARG A 130 6.71 7.22 -3.70
CA ARG A 130 6.02 8.25 -2.92
C ARG A 130 5.75 7.86 -1.47
N ILE A 131 5.96 6.59 -1.11
CA ILE A 131 5.71 6.11 0.26
C ILE A 131 6.55 6.86 1.29
N HIS A 132 7.80 7.20 0.96
CA HIS A 132 8.66 7.97 1.87
C HIS A 132 8.07 9.35 2.22
N ASN A 133 7.34 10.00 1.30
CA ASN A 133 6.67 11.29 1.57
C ASN A 133 5.53 11.13 2.58
N ILE A 134 4.81 9.99 2.54
CA ILE A 134 3.77 9.70 3.53
C ILE A 134 4.41 9.51 4.89
N VAL A 135 5.47 8.69 4.99
CA VAL A 135 6.19 8.43 6.25
C VAL A 135 6.78 9.71 6.83
N ALA A 136 7.42 10.55 5.99
CA ALA A 136 8.00 11.83 6.40
C ALA A 136 6.98 12.77 7.07
N GLY A 137 5.70 12.60 6.80
CA GLY A 137 4.64 13.35 7.48
C GLY A 137 4.43 12.97 8.95
N PHE A 138 5.00 11.86 9.43
CA PHE A 138 4.76 11.31 10.76
C PHE A 138 6.02 11.15 11.61
N VAL A 139 7.20 11.23 11.01
CA VAL A 139 8.49 11.03 11.69
C VAL A 139 9.39 12.26 11.54
N GLU A 140 10.32 12.46 12.48
CA GLU A 140 11.25 13.60 12.46
C GLU A 140 12.60 13.28 11.79
N PHE A 141 12.82 12.00 11.43
CA PHE A 141 14.03 11.59 10.72
C PHE A 141 13.78 11.50 9.22
N LEU A 142 14.85 11.45 8.42
CA LEU A 142 14.75 11.25 6.98
C LEU A 142 14.20 9.84 6.70
N ALA A 143 12.96 9.78 6.20
CA ALA A 143 12.34 8.52 5.83
C ALA A 143 13.18 7.84 4.72
N PRO A 144 13.46 6.52 4.83
CA PRO A 144 14.20 5.81 3.81
C PRO A 144 13.44 5.79 2.49
N GLU A 145 14.15 5.59 1.38
CA GLU A 145 13.51 5.27 0.13
C GLU A 145 13.06 3.81 0.12
N TRP A 146 11.93 3.54 -0.54
CA TRP A 146 11.47 2.17 -0.74
C TRP A 146 12.30 1.49 -1.81
N ASP A 147 12.86 0.31 -1.49
CA ASP A 147 13.56 -0.52 -2.48
C ASP A 147 12.61 -0.90 -3.63
N GLY A 148 12.86 -0.34 -4.81
CA GLY A 148 12.00 -0.51 -5.99
C GLY A 148 11.86 -1.96 -6.49
N THR A 149 12.67 -2.88 -5.98
CA THR A 149 12.56 -4.31 -6.29
C THR A 149 11.61 -5.06 -5.36
N ARG A 150 11.20 -4.43 -4.24
CA ARG A 150 10.39 -5.07 -3.19
C ARG A 150 8.90 -4.81 -3.35
N PHE A 151 8.13 -5.89 -3.27
CA PHE A 151 6.68 -5.90 -3.18
C PHE A 151 6.18 -6.53 -1.86
N ASP A 152 7.07 -7.13 -1.08
CA ASP A 152 6.85 -8.00 0.06
C ASP A 152 7.08 -7.32 1.42
N ALA A 153 7.06 -5.99 1.47
CA ALA A 153 7.24 -5.26 2.72
C ALA A 153 5.94 -4.59 3.18
N VAL A 154 5.83 -4.42 4.50
CA VAL A 154 4.88 -3.51 5.16
C VAL A 154 5.70 -2.52 5.98
N TRP A 155 5.54 -1.24 5.72
CA TRP A 155 6.06 -0.17 6.57
C TRP A 155 5.00 0.20 7.59
N ILE A 156 5.40 0.25 8.84
CA ILE A 156 4.49 0.41 9.97
C ILE A 156 4.86 1.67 10.73
N LEU A 157 3.86 2.49 11.00
CA LEU A 157 3.92 3.63 11.89
C LEU A 157 3.01 3.33 13.07
N ASP A 158 3.60 3.04 14.21
CA ASP A 158 2.91 2.82 15.48
C ASP A 158 2.90 4.10 16.30
N ARG A 159 1.73 4.55 16.72
CA ARG A 159 1.63 5.70 17.61
C ARG A 159 2.30 5.43 18.94
N SER A 160 3.21 6.30 19.35
CA SER A 160 3.86 6.26 20.66
C SER A 160 3.24 7.29 21.60
N PRO A 161 2.95 6.95 22.85
CA PRO A 161 2.44 7.91 23.83
C PRO A 161 3.34 9.13 24.02
N ASP A 162 4.66 8.92 23.94
CA ASP A 162 5.66 9.92 24.33
C ASP A 162 6.36 10.60 23.14
N HIS A 163 6.38 10.00 21.95
CA HIS A 163 7.29 10.39 20.86
C HIS A 163 6.69 10.36 19.45
N GLY A 164 5.43 10.70 19.25
CA GLY A 164 4.84 10.73 17.91
C GLY A 164 4.65 9.32 17.35
N TYR A 165 5.39 8.95 16.28
CA TYR A 165 5.26 7.63 15.65
C TYR A 165 6.60 6.88 15.62
N ARG A 166 6.56 5.61 15.99
CA ARG A 166 7.66 4.67 15.81
C ARG A 166 7.52 4.00 14.44
N PHE A 167 8.57 4.09 13.63
CA PHE A 167 8.66 3.44 12.34
C PHE A 167 9.30 2.06 12.44
N SER A 168 8.75 1.08 11.73
CA SER A 168 9.33 -0.25 11.55
C SER A 168 8.97 -0.84 10.19
N ILE A 169 9.71 -1.85 9.77
CA ILE A 169 9.49 -2.58 8.52
C ILE A 169 9.30 -4.06 8.84
N LEU A 170 8.28 -4.67 8.23
CA LEU A 170 7.98 -6.08 8.35
C LEU A 170 7.96 -6.70 6.96
N ASN A 171 8.49 -7.92 6.80
CA ASN A 171 8.39 -8.68 5.57
C ASN A 171 7.06 -9.46 5.56
N GLN A 172 6.36 -9.46 4.44
CA GLN A 172 5.08 -10.17 4.31
C GLN A 172 5.26 -11.69 4.36
N ASP A 173 6.26 -12.22 3.64
CA ASP A 173 6.54 -13.66 3.55
C ASP A 173 5.30 -14.47 3.14
N LEU A 174 4.67 -14.06 2.04
CA LEU A 174 3.42 -14.61 1.54
C LEU A 174 3.59 -15.51 0.32
N LEU A 175 4.57 -15.20 -0.53
CA LEU A 175 4.80 -15.89 -1.79
C LEU A 175 6.21 -16.43 -1.86
N ALA A 176 6.40 -17.54 -2.57
CA ALA A 176 7.73 -18.08 -2.82
C ALA A 176 8.67 -17.01 -3.42
N GLY A 177 9.84 -16.82 -2.81
CA GLY A 177 10.83 -15.80 -3.17
C GLY A 177 10.66 -14.47 -2.46
N ASP A 178 9.66 -14.30 -1.59
CA ASP A 178 9.61 -13.18 -0.65
C ASP A 178 10.77 -13.31 0.37
N ARG A 179 11.17 -12.19 0.95
CA ARG A 179 12.12 -12.21 2.06
C ARG A 179 11.45 -12.85 3.28
N PRO A 180 12.16 -13.71 4.02
CA PRO A 180 11.60 -14.31 5.23
C PRO A 180 11.26 -13.25 6.27
N ALA A 181 10.34 -13.61 7.14
CA ALA A 181 9.82 -12.76 8.21
C ALA A 181 10.87 -12.42 9.28
#